data_64a1a1156e062c31f8784e7f90cdb4fa
#
_entry.id   64a1a1156e062c31f8784e7f90cdb4fa
#
_cell.length_a   1.000
_cell.length_b   1.000
_cell.length_c   1.000
_cell.angle_alpha   90.00
_cell.angle_beta   90.00
_cell.angle_gamma   90.00
#
_symmetry.space_group_name_H-M   'P 1'
#
loop_
_entity.id
_entity.type
_entity.pdbx_description
1 polymer ?
#
loop_
_entity_poly.entity_id
_entity_poly.type
_entity_poly.pdbx_seq_one_letter_code
_entity_poly.pdbx_strand_id
1 'polypeptide(L)'
;MDRNRRSPAFAVALGGMLAALAVVIMCLGGLIPIATYVCPIVCSMLLAVMLKLCGKRFAWAWYAVVGILSSLFSPDKEGAAVFLFLGYYPILKPVLDRRRFRWLWKGLYFNGSIVVLYWLLLRLLGMGQLAEDFRDLGLAGLVLMLIMGNLVFFLLDRLLSGRFRRK
;
A
#
# COMPACT_ATOMS: atom_id res chain seq x y z
N MET A 1 26.35 4.60 21.16
CA MET A 1 25.33 4.10 22.09
C MET A 1 23.95 4.52 21.53
N ASP A 2 23.27 3.56 20.91
CA ASP A 2 21.99 3.80 20.18
C ASP A 2 20.83 3.94 21.19
N ARG A 3 20.60 5.16 21.64
CA ARG A 3 19.57 5.53 22.64
C ARG A 3 18.15 5.55 22.06
N ASN A 4 17.92 5.01 20.87
CA ASN A 4 16.62 5.09 20.19
C ASN A 4 16.01 3.74 19.77
N ARG A 5 16.48 2.63 20.30
CA ARG A 5 15.77 1.34 20.19
C ARG A 5 14.76 1.25 21.32
N ARG A 6 13.51 1.60 21.00
CA ARG A 6 12.38 1.32 21.90
C ARG A 6 12.38 -0.16 22.24
N SER A 7 11.93 -0.51 23.46
CA SER A 7 11.93 -1.90 23.92
C SER A 7 11.21 -2.81 22.92
N PRO A 8 11.65 -4.07 22.75
CA PRO A 8 10.95 -5.02 21.88
C PRO A 8 9.47 -5.18 22.25
N ALA A 9 9.15 -5.15 23.53
CA ALA A 9 7.78 -5.18 24.01
C ALA A 9 6.93 -4.01 23.49
N PHE A 10 7.48 -2.80 23.47
CA PHE A 10 6.80 -1.64 22.90
C PHE A 10 6.54 -1.82 21.40
N ALA A 11 7.52 -2.34 20.66
CA ALA A 11 7.37 -2.55 19.22
C ALA A 11 6.29 -3.60 18.91
N VAL A 12 6.19 -4.66 19.70
CA VAL A 12 5.17 -5.70 19.57
C VAL A 12 3.79 -5.15 19.92
N ALA A 13 3.65 -4.45 21.05
CA ALA A 13 2.37 -3.87 21.48
C ALA A 13 1.86 -2.84 20.47
N LEU A 14 2.71 -1.88 20.05
CA LEU A 14 2.35 -0.89 19.05
C LEU A 14 2.03 -1.55 17.72
N GLY A 15 2.82 -2.55 17.31
CA GLY A 15 2.61 -3.32 16.09
C GLY A 15 1.25 -4.02 16.08
N GLY A 16 0.87 -4.68 17.17
CA GLY A 16 -0.43 -5.33 17.32
C GLY A 16 -1.59 -4.35 17.24
N MET A 17 -1.52 -3.22 17.94
CA MET A 17 -2.56 -2.19 17.90
C MET A 17 -2.73 -1.60 16.49
N LEU A 18 -1.63 -1.25 15.84
CA LEU A 18 -1.67 -0.70 14.47
C LEU A 18 -2.10 -1.76 13.45
N ALA A 19 -1.76 -3.04 13.66
CA ALA A 19 -2.21 -4.13 12.79
C ALA A 19 -3.72 -4.35 12.91
N ALA A 20 -4.25 -4.38 14.13
CA ALA A 20 -5.69 -4.48 14.35
C ALA A 20 -6.43 -3.31 13.70
N LEU A 21 -5.94 -2.09 13.90
CA LEU A 21 -6.52 -0.90 13.25
C LEU A 21 -6.47 -1.00 11.72
N ALA A 22 -5.35 -1.44 11.14
CA ALA A 22 -5.20 -1.59 9.71
C ALA A 22 -6.18 -2.63 9.13
N VAL A 23 -6.35 -3.78 9.80
CA VAL A 23 -7.29 -4.82 9.37
C VAL A 23 -8.73 -4.30 9.44
N VAL A 24 -9.10 -3.58 10.49
CA VAL A 24 -10.43 -2.94 10.59
C VAL A 24 -10.65 -1.96 9.44
N ILE A 25 -9.67 -1.09 9.14
CA ILE A 25 -9.75 -0.14 8.02
C ILE A 25 -9.93 -0.90 6.70
N MET A 26 -9.20 -1.98 6.48
CA MET A 26 -9.32 -2.81 5.27
C MET A 26 -10.69 -3.50 5.17
N CYS A 27 -11.26 -3.95 6.30
CA CYS A 27 -12.61 -4.52 6.31
C CYS A 27 -13.69 -3.47 5.99
N LEU A 28 -13.50 -2.22 6.39
CA LEU A 28 -14.42 -1.11 6.05
C LEU A 28 -14.32 -0.73 4.57
N GLY A 29 -13.22 -1.07 3.89
CA GLY A 29 -12.99 -0.79 2.47
C GLY A 29 -14.09 -1.33 1.55
N GLY A 30 -14.65 -2.49 1.88
CA GLY A 30 -15.73 -3.10 1.09
C GLY A 30 -17.11 -2.40 1.17
N LEU A 31 -17.26 -1.40 2.04
CA LEU A 31 -18.54 -0.69 2.20
C LEU A 31 -18.74 0.46 1.21
N ILE A 32 -17.63 1.03 0.71
CA ILE A 32 -17.66 2.22 -0.16
C ILE A 32 -16.68 1.99 -1.32
N PRO A 33 -17.09 2.15 -2.59
CA PRO A 33 -16.22 1.87 -3.75
C PRO A 33 -14.90 2.65 -3.75
N ILE A 34 -14.89 3.89 -3.30
CA ILE A 34 -13.67 4.72 -3.19
C ILE A 34 -12.72 4.19 -2.12
N ALA A 35 -13.25 3.53 -1.09
CA ALA A 35 -12.45 3.01 0.02
C ALA A 35 -11.51 1.88 -0.38
N THR A 36 -11.81 1.13 -1.46
CA THR A 36 -10.94 0.11 -2.07
C THR A 36 -9.51 0.63 -2.31
N TYR A 37 -9.36 1.88 -2.69
CA TYR A 37 -8.05 2.49 -2.94
C TYR A 37 -7.53 3.31 -1.74
N VAL A 38 -8.45 3.95 -0.99
CA VAL A 38 -8.08 4.80 0.15
C VAL A 38 -7.59 3.98 1.33
N CYS A 39 -8.24 2.85 1.65
CA CYS A 39 -7.87 2.01 2.78
C CYS A 39 -6.44 1.45 2.68
N PRO A 40 -5.99 0.89 1.54
CA PRO A 40 -4.59 0.48 1.36
C PRO A 40 -3.59 1.63 1.53
N ILE A 41 -3.94 2.84 1.09
CA ILE A 41 -3.08 4.03 1.24
C ILE A 41 -2.93 4.38 2.73
N VAL A 42 -4.03 4.41 3.49
CA VAL A 42 -4.00 4.67 4.94
C VAL A 42 -3.17 3.59 5.65
N CYS A 43 -3.36 2.31 5.32
CA CYS A 43 -2.57 1.22 5.87
C CYS A 43 -1.07 1.35 5.52
N SER A 44 -0.75 1.80 4.31
CA SER A 44 0.63 2.12 3.91
C SER A 44 1.22 3.27 4.74
N MET A 45 0.41 4.27 5.13
CA MET A 45 0.85 5.34 6.05
C MET A 45 1.09 4.81 7.46
N LEU A 46 0.29 3.86 7.96
CA LEU A 46 0.52 3.17 9.23
C LEU A 46 1.83 2.36 9.18
N LEU A 47 2.10 1.68 8.08
CA LEU A 47 3.38 1.00 7.85
C LEU A 47 4.56 1.98 7.90
N ALA A 48 4.42 3.19 7.34
CA ALA A 48 5.47 4.22 7.42
C ALA A 48 5.73 4.67 8.86
N VAL A 49 4.69 4.71 9.71
CA VAL A 49 4.84 4.97 11.15
C VAL A 49 5.61 3.83 11.83
N MET A 50 5.23 2.56 11.56
CA MET A 50 5.96 1.39 12.08
C MET A 50 7.43 1.40 11.65
N LEU A 51 7.70 1.67 10.38
CA LEU A 51 9.07 1.77 9.84
C LEU A 51 9.90 2.81 10.59
N LYS A 52 9.29 3.97 10.91
CA LYS A 52 9.97 5.07 11.59
C LYS A 52 10.21 4.79 13.08
N LEU A 53 9.27 4.14 13.75
CA LEU A 53 9.30 3.93 15.20
C LEU A 53 10.02 2.64 15.60
N CYS A 54 9.84 1.56 14.85
CA CYS A 54 10.31 0.20 15.20
C CYS A 54 11.37 -0.34 14.24
N GLY A 55 11.59 0.34 13.11
CA GLY A 55 12.62 -0.03 12.14
C GLY A 55 12.15 -1.05 11.08
N LYS A 56 13.08 -1.33 10.14
CA LYS A 56 12.76 -2.07 8.91
C LYS A 56 12.32 -3.51 9.14
N ARG A 57 12.94 -4.22 10.11
CA ARG A 57 12.60 -5.62 10.39
C ARG A 57 11.16 -5.77 10.89
N PHE A 58 10.76 -4.93 11.86
CA PHE A 58 9.39 -4.92 12.38
C PHE A 58 8.38 -4.45 11.35
N ALA A 59 8.75 -3.48 10.51
CA ALA A 59 7.88 -3.01 9.42
C ALA A 59 7.57 -4.11 8.40
N TRP A 60 8.54 -4.95 8.02
CA TRP A 60 8.30 -6.09 7.13
C TRP A 60 7.41 -7.16 7.77
N ALA A 61 7.67 -7.51 9.05
CA ALA A 61 6.82 -8.46 9.77
C ALA A 61 5.38 -7.94 9.88
N TRP A 62 5.22 -6.67 10.23
CA TRP A 62 3.92 -6.01 10.31
C TRP A 62 3.18 -6.01 8.97
N TYR A 63 3.87 -5.65 7.89
CA TYR A 63 3.32 -5.69 6.55
C TYR A 63 2.82 -7.08 6.15
N ALA A 64 3.61 -8.13 6.42
CA ALA A 64 3.22 -9.50 6.13
C ALA A 64 1.97 -9.92 6.91
N VAL A 65 1.93 -9.61 8.22
CA VAL A 65 0.77 -9.91 9.08
C VAL A 65 -0.49 -9.22 8.58
N VAL A 66 -0.42 -7.89 8.34
CA VAL A 66 -1.58 -7.13 7.86
C VAL A 66 -2.01 -7.60 6.47
N GLY A 67 -1.05 -7.89 5.58
CA GLY A 67 -1.34 -8.40 4.24
C GLY A 67 -2.09 -9.73 4.27
N ILE A 68 -1.63 -10.69 5.08
CA ILE A 68 -2.29 -11.99 5.24
C ILE A 68 -3.67 -11.83 5.86
N LEU A 69 -3.78 -11.10 6.97
CA LEU A 69 -5.06 -10.90 7.65
C LEU A 69 -6.08 -10.17 6.77
N SER A 70 -5.65 -9.11 6.05
CA SER A 70 -6.54 -8.40 5.12
C SER A 70 -6.98 -9.29 3.98
N SER A 71 -6.13 -10.15 3.44
CA SER A 71 -6.49 -11.08 2.37
C SER A 71 -7.51 -12.14 2.83
N LEU A 72 -7.48 -12.51 4.11
CA LEU A 72 -8.40 -13.50 4.68
C LEU A 72 -9.74 -12.85 5.09
N PHE A 73 -9.69 -11.74 5.81
CA PHE A 73 -10.84 -11.17 6.49
C PHE A 73 -11.52 -10.04 5.71
N SER A 74 -10.81 -9.31 4.82
CA SER A 74 -11.42 -8.23 4.07
C SER A 74 -12.44 -8.76 3.06
N PRO A 75 -13.65 -8.21 3.02
CA PRO A 75 -14.61 -8.49 1.95
C PRO A 75 -14.14 -7.93 0.61
N ASP A 76 -13.36 -6.85 0.63
CA ASP A 76 -12.75 -6.24 -0.54
C ASP A 76 -11.41 -6.92 -0.88
N LYS A 77 -11.46 -7.88 -1.79
CA LYS A 77 -10.27 -8.61 -2.26
C LYS A 77 -9.38 -7.77 -3.16
N GLU A 78 -9.95 -6.83 -3.91
CA GLU A 78 -9.19 -5.89 -4.73
C GLU A 78 -8.35 -4.97 -3.85
N GLY A 79 -8.95 -4.33 -2.84
CA GLY A 79 -8.24 -3.48 -1.90
C GLY A 79 -7.14 -4.23 -1.14
N ALA A 80 -7.40 -5.48 -0.71
CA ALA A 80 -6.38 -6.33 -0.08
C ALA A 80 -5.20 -6.61 -1.02
N ALA A 81 -5.47 -6.88 -2.30
CA ALA A 81 -4.45 -7.09 -3.31
C ALA A 81 -3.68 -5.79 -3.62
N VAL A 82 -4.36 -4.64 -3.70
CA VAL A 82 -3.71 -3.32 -3.82
C VAL A 82 -2.73 -3.08 -2.67
N PHE A 83 -3.12 -3.40 -1.43
CA PHE A 83 -2.23 -3.30 -0.29
C PHE A 83 -1.02 -4.24 -0.40
N LEU A 84 -1.21 -5.48 -0.85
CA LEU A 84 -0.12 -6.44 -1.03
C LEU A 84 0.90 -5.99 -2.11
N PHE A 85 0.47 -5.33 -3.16
CA PHE A 85 1.38 -4.91 -4.24
C PHE A 85 1.97 -3.52 -4.04
N LEU A 86 1.24 -2.60 -3.43
CA LEU A 86 1.65 -1.20 -3.28
C LEU A 86 1.93 -0.78 -1.83
N GLY A 87 1.37 -1.50 -0.84
CA GLY A 87 1.45 -1.14 0.57
C GLY A 87 2.86 -1.11 1.15
N TYR A 88 3.80 -1.91 0.63
CA TYR A 88 5.19 -1.92 1.10
C TYR A 88 6.06 -0.78 0.55
N TYR A 89 5.49 0.11 -0.27
CA TYR A 89 6.20 1.26 -0.84
C TYR A 89 7.00 2.09 0.18
N PRO A 90 6.50 2.40 1.41
CA PRO A 90 7.28 3.14 2.40
C PRO A 90 8.61 2.50 2.76
N ILE A 91 8.69 1.16 2.71
CA ILE A 91 9.93 0.42 2.98
C ILE A 91 10.91 0.51 1.80
N LEU A 92 10.39 0.52 0.56
CA LEU A 92 11.20 0.65 -0.66
C LEU A 92 11.63 2.08 -0.96
N LYS A 93 10.83 3.07 -0.55
CA LYS A 93 11.08 4.49 -0.84
C LYS A 93 12.52 4.94 -0.59
N PRO A 94 13.19 4.63 0.55
CA PRO A 94 14.57 5.06 0.79
C PRO A 94 15.57 4.48 -0.23
N VAL A 95 15.26 3.30 -0.78
CA VAL A 95 16.10 2.65 -1.81
C VAL A 95 15.90 3.32 -3.16
N LEU A 96 14.63 3.60 -3.53
CA LEU A 96 14.32 4.29 -4.78
C LEU A 96 14.82 5.74 -4.79
N ASP A 97 14.76 6.44 -3.66
CA ASP A 97 15.22 7.83 -3.54
C ASP A 97 16.75 7.98 -3.72
N ARG A 98 17.52 6.91 -3.51
CA ARG A 98 18.98 6.89 -3.71
C ARG A 98 19.39 6.73 -5.18
N ARG A 99 18.47 6.36 -6.07
CA ARG A 99 18.75 6.15 -7.50
C ARG A 99 18.83 7.48 -8.25
N ARG A 100 19.73 7.56 -9.26
CA ARG A 100 19.94 8.78 -10.07
C ARG A 100 18.67 9.27 -10.78
N PHE A 101 17.83 8.33 -11.27
CA PHE A 101 16.55 8.60 -11.91
C PHE A 101 15.38 8.18 -11.02
N ARG A 102 15.32 8.73 -9.81
CA ARG A 102 14.31 8.36 -8.79
C ARG A 102 12.86 8.42 -9.28
N TRP A 103 12.52 9.42 -10.10
CA TRP A 103 11.17 9.58 -10.63
C TRP A 103 10.80 8.47 -11.61
N LEU A 104 11.72 8.10 -12.48
CA LEU A 104 11.52 7.02 -13.46
C LEU A 104 11.32 5.68 -12.74
N TRP A 105 12.15 5.38 -11.74
CA TRP A 105 12.05 4.15 -10.96
C TRP A 105 10.76 4.07 -10.14
N LYS A 106 10.29 5.21 -9.58
CA LYS A 106 9.02 5.28 -8.85
C LYS A 106 7.83 5.07 -9.80
N GLY A 107 7.83 5.72 -10.95
CA GLY A 107 6.79 5.54 -11.97
C GLY A 107 6.76 4.11 -12.52
N LEU A 108 7.92 3.52 -12.82
CA LEU A 108 8.03 2.13 -13.27
C LEU A 108 7.55 1.14 -12.21
N TYR A 109 7.93 1.36 -10.95
CA TYR A 109 7.46 0.55 -9.84
C TYR A 109 5.93 0.59 -9.71
N PHE A 110 5.34 1.79 -9.71
CA PHE A 110 3.91 1.96 -9.55
C PHE A 110 3.11 1.36 -10.71
N ASN A 111 3.44 1.75 -11.95
CA ASN A 111 2.74 1.27 -13.13
C ASN A 111 2.96 -0.24 -13.34
N GLY A 112 4.18 -0.73 -13.11
CA GLY A 112 4.47 -2.15 -13.17
C GLY A 112 3.70 -2.96 -12.13
N SER A 113 3.61 -2.46 -10.89
CA SER A 113 2.82 -3.08 -9.83
C SER A 113 1.34 -3.14 -10.17
N ILE A 114 0.78 -2.07 -10.74
CA ILE A 114 -0.62 -2.03 -11.18
C ILE A 114 -0.87 -3.04 -12.30
N VAL A 115 -0.04 -3.08 -13.33
CA VAL A 115 -0.20 -4.01 -14.44
C VAL A 115 -0.16 -5.46 -13.94
N VAL A 116 0.81 -5.81 -13.10
CA VAL A 116 0.93 -7.15 -12.51
C VAL A 116 -0.26 -7.47 -11.62
N LEU A 117 -0.69 -6.51 -10.80
CA LEU A 117 -1.84 -6.66 -9.92
C LEU A 117 -3.11 -7.02 -10.70
N TYR A 118 -3.48 -6.19 -11.68
CA TYR A 118 -4.71 -6.42 -12.44
C TYR A 118 -4.61 -7.65 -13.34
N TRP A 119 -3.44 -7.94 -13.90
CA TRP A 119 -3.21 -9.19 -14.61
C TRP A 119 -3.46 -10.42 -13.70
N LEU A 120 -2.99 -10.36 -12.45
CA LEU A 120 -3.18 -11.43 -11.46
C LEU A 120 -4.65 -11.57 -11.06
N LEU A 121 -5.33 -10.46 -10.78
CA LEU A 121 -6.75 -10.43 -10.40
C LEU A 121 -7.64 -11.01 -11.51
N LEU A 122 -7.40 -10.62 -12.75
CA LEU A 122 -8.17 -11.10 -13.89
C LEU A 122 -7.87 -12.57 -14.22
N ARG A 123 -6.60 -12.97 -14.17
CA ARG A 123 -6.18 -14.29 -14.63
C ARG A 123 -6.29 -15.38 -13.55
N LEU A 124 -5.96 -15.06 -12.29
CA LEU A 124 -5.88 -16.04 -11.20
C LEU A 124 -7.14 -16.07 -10.35
N LEU A 125 -7.72 -14.92 -10.04
CA LEU A 125 -8.92 -14.83 -9.21
C LEU A 125 -10.21 -14.82 -10.01
N GLY A 126 -10.12 -14.74 -11.36
CA GLY A 126 -11.28 -14.86 -12.25
C GLY A 126 -12.37 -13.83 -11.93
N MET A 127 -12.01 -12.62 -11.47
CA MET A 127 -12.96 -11.56 -11.12
C MET A 127 -13.59 -10.98 -12.39
N GLY A 128 -14.62 -11.68 -12.90
CA GLY A 128 -15.33 -11.29 -14.13
C GLY A 128 -15.92 -9.89 -14.07
N GLN A 129 -16.37 -9.46 -12.88
CA GLN A 129 -16.88 -8.10 -12.66
C GLN A 129 -15.85 -7.03 -13.01
N LEU A 130 -14.57 -7.21 -12.61
CA LEU A 130 -13.49 -6.30 -13.00
C LEU A 130 -13.28 -6.24 -14.52
N ALA A 131 -13.43 -7.38 -15.21
CA ALA A 131 -13.31 -7.42 -16.67
C ALA A 131 -14.45 -6.68 -17.36
N GLU A 132 -15.66 -6.76 -16.83
CA GLU A 132 -16.84 -6.03 -17.30
C GLU A 132 -16.67 -4.53 -17.04
N ASP A 133 -16.27 -4.13 -15.83
CA ASP A 133 -15.99 -2.73 -15.46
C ASP A 133 -14.93 -2.09 -16.38
N PHE A 134 -13.85 -2.82 -16.69
CA PHE A 134 -12.82 -2.35 -17.63
C PHE A 134 -13.34 -2.23 -19.06
N ARG A 135 -14.25 -3.11 -19.47
CA ARG A 135 -14.87 -3.07 -20.78
C ARG A 135 -15.83 -1.89 -20.92
N ASP A 136 -16.61 -1.63 -19.88
CA ASP A 136 -17.60 -0.53 -19.85
C ASP A 136 -16.93 0.84 -19.74
N LEU A 137 -15.80 0.96 -19.03
CA LEU A 137 -15.02 2.18 -18.94
C LEU A 137 -14.41 2.61 -20.28
N GLY A 138 -14.16 1.68 -21.16
CA GLY A 138 -13.48 1.95 -22.44
C GLY A 138 -12.05 2.48 -22.29
N LEU A 139 -11.40 2.78 -23.40
CA LEU A 139 -10.01 3.25 -23.42
C LEU A 139 -9.82 4.59 -22.67
N ALA A 140 -10.77 5.50 -22.82
CA ALA A 140 -10.71 6.82 -22.17
C ALA A 140 -10.80 6.72 -20.64
N GLY A 141 -11.67 5.85 -20.14
CA GLY A 141 -11.79 5.60 -18.69
C GLY A 141 -10.55 4.95 -18.09
N LEU A 142 -9.94 3.99 -18.80
CA LEU A 142 -8.69 3.35 -18.39
C LEU A 142 -7.53 4.36 -18.29
N VAL A 143 -7.41 5.25 -19.29
CA VAL A 143 -6.39 6.32 -19.26
C VAL A 143 -6.62 7.27 -18.10
N LEU A 144 -7.87 7.67 -17.86
CA LEU A 144 -8.22 8.54 -16.73
C LEU A 144 -7.89 7.88 -15.39
N MET A 145 -8.23 6.60 -15.22
CA MET A 145 -7.92 5.82 -14.02
C MET A 145 -6.40 5.72 -13.78
N LEU A 146 -5.63 5.53 -14.85
CA LEU A 146 -4.17 5.47 -14.76
C LEU A 146 -3.57 6.83 -14.36
N ILE A 147 -4.08 7.93 -14.91
CA ILE A 147 -3.66 9.30 -14.54
C ILE A 147 -3.99 9.58 -13.08
N MET A 148 -5.21 9.27 -12.63
CA MET A 148 -5.64 9.45 -11.25
C MET A 148 -4.81 8.61 -10.29
N GLY A 149 -4.53 7.35 -10.62
CA GLY A 149 -3.67 6.48 -9.82
C GLY A 149 -2.25 7.03 -9.66
N ASN A 150 -1.65 7.51 -10.75
CA ASN A 150 -0.33 8.14 -10.72
C ASN A 150 -0.33 9.43 -9.89
N LEU A 151 -1.39 10.24 -9.97
CA LEU A 151 -1.55 11.45 -9.16
C LEU A 151 -1.60 11.11 -7.66
N VAL A 152 -2.42 10.12 -7.29
CA VAL A 152 -2.55 9.65 -5.90
C VAL A 152 -1.22 9.10 -5.39
N PHE A 153 -0.51 8.32 -6.21
CA PHE A 153 0.81 7.80 -5.86
C PHE A 153 1.83 8.93 -5.65
N PHE A 154 1.82 9.95 -6.51
CA PHE A 154 2.66 11.13 -6.36
C PHE A 154 2.38 11.88 -5.06
N LEU A 155 1.10 12.07 -4.71
CA LEU A 155 0.69 12.69 -3.46
C LEU A 155 1.15 11.88 -2.26
N LEU A 156 1.00 10.55 -2.30
CA LEU A 156 1.49 9.64 -1.27
C LEU A 156 3.01 9.75 -1.10
N ASP A 157 3.76 9.75 -2.21
CA ASP A 157 5.22 9.92 -2.17
C ASP A 157 5.62 11.26 -1.53
N ARG A 158 4.91 12.34 -1.87
CA ARG A 158 5.14 13.68 -1.30
C ARG A 158 4.84 13.74 0.20
N LEU A 159 3.73 13.14 0.65
CA LEU A 159 3.36 13.06 2.06
C LEU A 159 4.41 12.27 2.87
N LEU A 160 4.85 11.14 2.34
CA LEU A 160 5.91 10.35 2.95
C LEU A 160 7.24 11.11 2.99
N SER A 161 7.57 11.89 1.95
CA SER A 161 8.79 12.71 1.89
C SER A 161 8.80 13.81 2.95
N GLY A 162 7.67 14.49 3.16
CA GLY A 162 7.52 15.53 4.18
C GLY A 162 7.71 15.00 5.60
N ARG A 163 7.25 13.78 5.88
CA ARG A 163 7.40 13.12 7.18
C ARG A 163 8.81 12.59 7.45
N PHE A 164 9.54 12.20 6.41
CA PHE A 164 10.93 11.71 6.56
C PHE A 164 11.97 12.83 6.61
N ARG A 165 11.64 14.05 6.18
CA ARG A 165 12.58 15.18 6.11
C ARG A 165 12.68 15.98 7.42
N ARG A 166 11.78 15.77 8.38
CA ARG A 166 11.86 16.38 9.72
C ARG A 166 12.70 15.51 10.65
N LYS A 167 14.02 15.52 10.43
CA LYS A 167 15.07 15.17 11.39
C LYS A 167 16.22 16.16 11.24
#